data_1df07f7f8916f1320a2f166f80754073
#
_entry.id   1df07f7f8916f1320a2f166f80754073
#
_cell.length_a   1.000
_cell.length_b   1.000
_cell.length_c   1.000
_cell.angle_alpha   90.00
_cell.angle_beta   90.00
_cell.angle_gamma   90.00
#
_symmetry.space_group_name_H-M   'P 1'
#
loop_
_entity.id
_entity.type
_entity.pdbx_description
1 polymer ?
#
loop_
_entity_poly.entity_id
_entity_poly.type
_entity_poly.pdbx_seq_one_letter_code
_entity_poly.pdbx_strand_id
1 'polypeptide(L)'
;MPSFGENPEETIIREIEKFVSEHPGNRKPEPDGIPYYDTPLVGFADANDNLFSEFKDIIGDFHLTPVEVLAQSFPEHTASWDGSSVISWIIPVSQSVRESNRKETRCSSKLWADAKIHGEELNIQLQEHLASFISEQGFLAIPPILSPFFEVLQLDKVGSSSNWSERHVAYAAGLGTFGLSGGLITTQGIAMRCASVVTSLKLNPTQRSYSDFREDCLFYNSDTCGRCMERCPSGAISQEGHNKDLCMVHCAQVMQECDYNAGVPSV
;
A
#
# COMPACT_ATOMS: atom_id res chain seq x y z
N MET A 1 -19.28 2.71 -27.29
CA MET A 1 -18.18 2.12 -26.54
C MET A 1 -18.06 2.90 -25.26
N PRO A 2 -18.08 2.26 -24.10
CA PRO A 2 -17.78 2.98 -22.88
C PRO A 2 -16.36 3.53 -23.01
N SER A 3 -16.12 4.77 -22.65
CA SER A 3 -14.80 5.38 -22.72
C SER A 3 -14.62 6.21 -21.46
N PHE A 4 -13.54 5.99 -20.77
CA PHE A 4 -13.00 7.05 -19.91
C PHE A 4 -12.93 8.31 -20.76
N GLY A 5 -13.51 9.41 -20.31
CA GLY A 5 -13.47 10.69 -21.05
C GLY A 5 -12.05 11.07 -21.52
N GLU A 6 -11.84 12.31 -21.89
CA GLU A 6 -10.53 12.80 -22.38
C GLU A 6 -9.40 12.70 -21.34
N ASN A 7 -9.71 12.51 -20.05
CA ASN A 7 -8.73 12.39 -18.95
C ASN A 7 -9.05 11.18 -18.05
N PRO A 8 -8.61 9.97 -18.40
CA PRO A 8 -8.84 8.77 -17.61
C PRO A 8 -8.20 8.83 -16.22
N GLU A 9 -7.03 9.44 -16.09
CA GLU A 9 -6.31 9.57 -14.82
C GLU A 9 -7.13 10.36 -13.81
N GLU A 10 -7.66 11.51 -14.22
CA GLU A 10 -8.48 12.36 -13.33
C GLU A 10 -9.79 11.65 -12.94
N THR A 11 -10.38 10.91 -13.86
CA THR A 11 -11.59 10.12 -13.58
C THR A 11 -11.32 9.05 -12.53
N ILE A 12 -10.20 8.33 -12.64
CA ILE A 12 -9.78 7.31 -11.68
C ILE A 12 -9.48 7.93 -10.32
N ILE A 13 -8.74 9.04 -10.29
CA ILE A 13 -8.44 9.76 -9.05
C ILE A 13 -9.73 10.13 -8.32
N ARG A 14 -10.68 10.76 -9.01
CA ARG A 14 -11.96 11.16 -8.44
C ARG A 14 -12.78 9.96 -7.93
N GLU A 15 -12.77 8.85 -8.65
CA GLU A 15 -13.47 7.65 -8.24
C GLU A 15 -12.90 7.05 -6.94
N ILE A 16 -11.57 7.00 -6.83
CA ILE A 16 -10.88 6.56 -5.60
C ILE A 16 -11.18 7.50 -4.43
N GLU A 17 -11.05 8.81 -4.63
CA GLU A 17 -11.32 9.82 -3.61
C GLU A 17 -12.78 9.78 -3.14
N LYS A 18 -13.71 9.67 -4.08
CA LYS A 18 -15.13 9.54 -3.80
C LYS A 18 -15.42 8.29 -2.97
N PHE A 19 -14.92 7.13 -3.41
CA PHE A 19 -15.12 5.88 -2.70
C PHE A 19 -14.63 6.00 -1.25
N VAL A 20 -13.41 6.46 -1.01
CA VAL A 20 -12.85 6.58 0.33
C VAL A 20 -13.62 7.58 1.19
N SER A 21 -14.02 8.72 0.63
CA SER A 21 -14.73 9.76 1.39
C SER A 21 -16.16 9.38 1.77
N GLU A 22 -16.85 8.62 0.91
CA GLU A 22 -18.27 8.25 1.08
C GLU A 22 -18.44 6.89 1.79
N HIS A 23 -17.40 6.05 1.82
CA HIS A 23 -17.50 4.69 2.34
C HIS A 23 -17.74 4.68 3.87
N PRO A 24 -18.79 3.99 4.35
CA PRO A 24 -19.13 3.97 5.79
C PRO A 24 -18.02 3.38 6.66
N GLY A 25 -17.22 2.43 6.14
CA GLY A 25 -16.07 1.83 6.81
C GLY A 25 -14.91 2.80 7.03
N ASN A 26 -14.92 3.99 6.40
CA ASN A 26 -13.93 5.04 6.67
C ASN A 26 -14.27 5.92 7.88
N ARG A 27 -15.30 5.58 8.64
CA ARG A 27 -15.72 6.41 9.78
C ARG A 27 -15.97 5.56 11.01
N LYS A 28 -15.55 6.08 12.16
CA LYS A 28 -15.98 5.54 13.43
C LYS A 28 -17.51 5.67 13.52
N PRO A 29 -18.21 4.63 14.01
CA PRO A 29 -19.66 4.71 14.21
C PRO A 29 -20.07 5.94 15.03
N GLU A 30 -21.30 6.41 14.77
CA GLU A 30 -21.90 7.49 15.55
C GLU A 30 -21.86 7.20 17.08
N PRO A 31 -21.73 8.21 17.97
CA PRO A 31 -21.91 9.64 17.63
C PRO A 31 -20.64 10.35 17.16
N ASP A 32 -19.48 9.72 17.13
CA ASP A 32 -18.20 10.40 16.90
C ASP A 32 -17.97 10.75 15.42
N GLY A 33 -18.33 9.87 14.49
CA GLY A 33 -18.20 10.06 13.05
C GLY A 33 -16.77 10.40 12.55
N ILE A 34 -15.75 10.12 13.37
CA ILE A 34 -14.34 10.47 13.08
C ILE A 34 -13.86 9.68 11.88
N PRO A 35 -13.32 10.31 10.82
CA PRO A 35 -12.73 9.59 9.71
C PRO A 35 -11.46 8.86 10.14
N TYR A 36 -11.31 7.62 9.70
CA TYR A 36 -10.09 6.83 9.94
C TYR A 36 -8.96 7.25 9.01
N TYR A 37 -9.30 7.65 7.78
CA TYR A 37 -8.36 7.96 6.71
C TYR A 37 -8.71 9.28 6.03
N ASP A 38 -7.68 9.98 5.59
CA ASP A 38 -7.75 11.22 4.84
C ASP A 38 -7.84 10.94 3.32
N THR A 39 -7.87 12.01 2.50
CA THR A 39 -7.92 11.94 1.03
C THR A 39 -6.75 11.12 0.48
N PRO A 40 -7.01 10.14 -0.41
CA PRO A 40 -5.97 9.33 -1.01
C PRO A 40 -4.99 10.13 -1.86
N LEU A 41 -3.74 9.63 -1.94
CA LEU A 41 -2.78 9.98 -2.97
C LEU A 41 -2.85 8.88 -4.04
N VAL A 42 -2.92 9.24 -5.31
CA VAL A 42 -2.99 8.29 -6.43
C VAL A 42 -1.83 8.54 -7.39
N GLY A 43 -1.21 7.47 -7.85
CA GLY A 43 -0.14 7.51 -8.83
C GLY A 43 -0.25 6.38 -9.83
N PHE A 44 0.39 6.57 -10.97
CA PHE A 44 0.34 5.66 -12.11
C PHE A 44 1.75 5.25 -12.53
N ALA A 45 1.92 3.99 -12.93
CA ALA A 45 3.17 3.51 -13.51
C ALA A 45 2.89 2.77 -14.83
N ASP A 46 3.84 2.83 -15.76
CA ASP A 46 3.83 1.96 -16.92
C ASP A 46 4.07 0.51 -16.47
N ALA A 47 3.23 -0.42 -16.90
CA ALA A 47 3.39 -1.83 -16.56
C ALA A 47 4.71 -2.44 -17.05
N ASN A 48 5.34 -1.82 -18.04
CA ASN A 48 6.63 -2.20 -18.62
C ASN A 48 7.82 -1.39 -18.06
N ASP A 49 7.63 -0.60 -16.97
CA ASP A 49 8.75 0.10 -16.33
C ASP A 49 9.78 -0.92 -15.80
N ASN A 50 11.07 -0.67 -16.10
CA ASN A 50 12.17 -1.56 -15.74
C ASN A 50 12.28 -1.80 -14.22
N LEU A 51 11.81 -0.86 -13.39
CA LEU A 51 11.77 -1.02 -11.94
C LEU A 51 11.05 -2.31 -11.50
N PHE A 52 10.00 -2.72 -12.21
CA PHE A 52 9.28 -3.95 -11.85
C PHE A 52 10.15 -5.21 -12.05
N SER A 53 11.07 -5.18 -13.01
CA SER A 53 12.06 -6.26 -13.17
C SER A 53 13.16 -6.17 -12.11
N GLU A 54 13.61 -4.96 -11.77
CA GLU A 54 14.62 -4.74 -10.73
C GLU A 54 14.11 -5.16 -9.33
N PHE A 55 12.79 -5.14 -9.09
CA PHE A 55 12.23 -5.63 -7.83
C PHE A 55 12.44 -7.13 -7.64
N LYS A 56 12.63 -7.92 -8.69
CA LYS A 56 13.02 -9.33 -8.58
C LYS A 56 14.41 -9.49 -7.96
N ASP A 57 15.34 -8.60 -8.27
CA ASP A 57 16.70 -8.61 -7.69
C ASP A 57 16.68 -8.19 -6.20
N ILE A 58 15.74 -7.31 -5.83
CA ILE A 58 15.65 -6.73 -4.48
C ILE A 58 14.83 -7.62 -3.54
N ILE A 59 13.69 -8.13 -4.01
CA ILE A 59 12.73 -8.89 -3.20
C ILE A 59 12.95 -10.40 -3.38
N GLY A 60 13.18 -10.83 -4.63
CA GLY A 60 13.40 -12.21 -5.03
C GLY A 60 12.74 -12.51 -6.38
N ASP A 61 13.25 -13.51 -7.10
CA ASP A 61 12.78 -13.92 -8.43
C ASP A 61 11.27 -14.26 -8.48
N PHE A 62 10.68 -14.58 -7.33
CA PHE A 62 9.26 -14.88 -7.20
C PHE A 62 8.37 -13.64 -7.28
N HIS A 63 8.92 -12.42 -7.18
CA HIS A 63 8.14 -11.19 -7.30
C HIS A 63 7.64 -11.01 -8.73
N LEU A 64 6.34 -10.79 -8.87
CA LEU A 64 5.70 -10.66 -10.17
C LEU A 64 5.85 -9.25 -10.73
N THR A 65 6.07 -9.16 -12.04
CA THR A 65 5.90 -7.92 -12.78
C THR A 65 4.41 -7.69 -13.11
N PRO A 66 3.98 -6.46 -13.40
CA PRO A 66 2.59 -6.20 -13.80
C PRO A 66 2.16 -6.99 -15.04
N VAL A 67 3.07 -7.18 -15.98
CA VAL A 67 2.82 -7.97 -17.20
C VAL A 67 2.60 -9.45 -16.86
N GLU A 68 3.38 -10.01 -15.94
CA GLU A 68 3.18 -11.38 -15.46
C GLU A 68 1.83 -11.54 -14.74
N VAL A 69 1.44 -10.54 -13.94
CA VAL A 69 0.12 -10.51 -13.29
C VAL A 69 -1.01 -10.53 -14.31
N LEU A 70 -0.96 -9.66 -15.33
CA LEU A 70 -1.96 -9.64 -16.40
C LEU A 70 -2.01 -10.94 -17.19
N ALA A 71 -0.85 -11.48 -17.56
CA ALA A 71 -0.77 -12.73 -18.31
C ALA A 71 -1.34 -13.93 -17.54
N GLN A 72 -1.10 -14.00 -16.24
CA GLN A 72 -1.65 -15.06 -15.38
C GLN A 72 -3.15 -14.87 -15.12
N SER A 73 -3.62 -13.63 -15.00
CA SER A 73 -5.03 -13.33 -14.74
C SER A 73 -5.92 -13.51 -15.96
N PHE A 74 -5.36 -13.25 -17.15
CA PHE A 74 -6.11 -13.23 -18.40
C PHE A 74 -5.42 -14.08 -19.49
N PRO A 75 -5.30 -15.41 -19.30
CA PRO A 75 -4.56 -16.28 -20.20
C PRO A 75 -5.15 -16.35 -21.62
N GLU A 76 -6.44 -16.03 -21.76
CA GLU A 76 -7.10 -15.99 -23.09
C GLU A 76 -6.75 -14.73 -23.90
N HIS A 77 -6.14 -13.73 -23.25
CA HIS A 77 -5.73 -12.51 -23.92
C HIS A 77 -4.44 -12.74 -24.71
N THR A 78 -4.54 -12.71 -26.04
CA THR A 78 -3.43 -13.00 -26.96
C THR A 78 -2.70 -11.75 -27.49
N ALA A 79 -3.22 -10.57 -27.20
CA ALA A 79 -2.58 -9.32 -27.60
C ALA A 79 -1.39 -8.97 -26.68
N SER A 80 -0.53 -8.06 -27.14
CA SER A 80 0.53 -7.49 -26.33
C SER A 80 -0.06 -6.71 -25.14
N TRP A 81 0.68 -6.71 -24.02
CA TRP A 81 0.42 -5.87 -22.86
C TRP A 81 1.07 -4.48 -22.97
N ASP A 82 1.52 -4.09 -24.17
CA ASP A 82 2.08 -2.77 -24.40
C ASP A 82 1.03 -1.69 -24.11
N GLY A 83 1.43 -0.68 -23.33
CA GLY A 83 0.53 0.37 -22.88
C GLY A 83 -0.36 0.01 -21.70
N SER A 84 -0.21 -1.15 -21.08
CA SER A 84 -0.83 -1.46 -19.80
C SER A 84 -0.23 -0.61 -18.67
N SER A 85 -1.00 -0.43 -17.60
CA SER A 85 -0.61 0.45 -16.51
C SER A 85 -0.87 -0.17 -15.14
N VAL A 86 -0.20 0.38 -14.14
CA VAL A 86 -0.48 0.14 -12.73
C VAL A 86 -1.04 1.40 -12.11
N ILE A 87 -2.15 1.28 -11.42
CA ILE A 87 -2.76 2.31 -10.59
C ILE A 87 -2.42 1.97 -9.16
N SER A 88 -1.74 2.86 -8.45
CA SER A 88 -1.42 2.68 -7.04
C SER A 88 -1.96 3.85 -6.24
N TRP A 89 -2.35 3.57 -5.00
CA TRP A 89 -2.80 4.62 -4.09
C TRP A 89 -2.28 4.43 -2.69
N ILE A 90 -2.25 5.55 -1.98
CA ILE A 90 -1.96 5.65 -0.56
C ILE A 90 -3.20 6.25 0.11
N ILE A 91 -3.74 5.59 1.14
CA ILE A 91 -4.79 6.14 1.99
C ILE A 91 -4.13 6.55 3.30
N PRO A 92 -3.87 7.85 3.53
CA PRO A 92 -3.20 8.32 4.74
C PRO A 92 -4.09 8.13 5.96
N VAL A 93 -3.53 7.65 7.05
CA VAL A 93 -4.24 7.59 8.34
C VAL A 93 -4.55 9.02 8.79
N SER A 94 -5.79 9.29 9.21
CA SER A 94 -6.22 10.64 9.57
C SER A 94 -5.44 11.24 10.74
N GLN A 95 -5.42 12.56 10.82
CA GLN A 95 -4.73 13.28 11.89
C GLN A 95 -5.24 12.84 13.26
N SER A 96 -6.55 12.74 13.45
CA SER A 96 -7.16 12.34 14.73
C SER A 96 -6.69 10.97 15.18
N VAL A 97 -6.61 10.01 14.26
CA VAL A 97 -6.12 8.65 14.55
C VAL A 97 -4.63 8.69 14.90
N ARG A 98 -3.81 9.41 14.14
CA ARG A 98 -2.37 9.56 14.42
C ARG A 98 -2.11 10.22 15.79
N GLU A 99 -2.86 11.26 16.14
CA GLU A 99 -2.73 11.96 17.41
C GLU A 99 -3.16 11.09 18.58
N SER A 100 -4.21 10.28 18.43
CA SER A 100 -4.65 9.35 19.46
C SER A 100 -3.56 8.31 19.80
N ASN A 101 -2.77 7.89 18.80
CA ASN A 101 -1.73 6.89 18.97
C ASN A 101 -0.36 7.48 19.35
N ARG A 102 -0.18 8.81 19.26
CA ARG A 102 1.13 9.45 19.43
C ARG A 102 1.71 9.27 20.84
N LYS A 103 0.84 9.24 21.84
CA LYS A 103 1.21 9.14 23.26
C LYS A 103 1.35 7.70 23.76
N GLU A 104 0.89 6.76 22.96
CA GLU A 104 0.91 5.34 23.33
C GLU A 104 2.32 4.80 23.21
N THR A 105 2.76 4.02 24.20
CA THR A 105 4.13 3.49 24.27
C THR A 105 4.18 1.96 24.25
N ARG A 106 3.10 1.28 24.60
CA ARG A 106 3.02 -0.19 24.66
C ARG A 106 1.94 -0.72 23.71
N CYS A 107 0.69 -0.42 23.99
CA CYS A 107 -0.43 -0.79 23.12
C CYS A 107 -0.75 0.38 22.20
N SER A 108 -1.30 0.12 21.02
CA SER A 108 -1.85 1.20 20.21
C SER A 108 -3.13 1.75 20.83
N SER A 109 -3.51 2.99 20.48
CA SER A 109 -4.81 3.51 20.88
C SER A 109 -5.94 2.67 20.27
N LYS A 110 -7.09 2.64 20.95
CA LYS A 110 -8.27 1.95 20.41
C LYS A 110 -8.65 2.49 19.01
N LEU A 111 -8.60 3.81 18.83
CA LEU A 111 -8.93 4.43 17.56
C LEU A 111 -7.97 4.02 16.43
N TRP A 112 -6.67 3.82 16.75
CA TRP A 112 -5.70 3.28 15.79
C TRP A 112 -5.97 1.82 15.46
N ALA A 113 -6.32 1.01 16.48
CA ALA A 113 -6.66 -0.40 16.27
C ALA A 113 -7.91 -0.55 15.40
N ASP A 114 -8.97 0.23 15.68
CA ASP A 114 -10.18 0.29 14.88
C ASP A 114 -9.87 0.69 13.43
N ALA A 115 -9.09 1.76 13.24
CA ALA A 115 -8.66 2.22 11.93
C ALA A 115 -7.88 1.15 11.15
N LYS A 116 -7.03 0.37 11.83
CA LYS A 116 -6.27 -0.70 11.18
C LYS A 116 -7.19 -1.78 10.61
N ILE A 117 -8.22 -2.18 11.38
CA ILE A 117 -9.15 -3.25 10.99
C ILE A 117 -10.04 -2.78 9.84
N HIS A 118 -10.78 -1.70 10.06
CA HIS A 118 -11.69 -1.15 9.05
C HIS A 118 -10.96 -0.65 7.80
N GLY A 119 -9.72 -0.19 7.94
CA GLY A 119 -8.91 0.23 6.82
C GLY A 119 -8.46 -0.91 5.92
N GLU A 120 -8.26 -2.11 6.43
CA GLU A 120 -7.96 -3.26 5.58
C GLU A 120 -9.17 -3.61 4.73
N GLU A 121 -10.34 -3.71 5.37
CA GLU A 121 -11.59 -3.97 4.67
C GLU A 121 -11.93 -2.91 3.62
N LEU A 122 -11.82 -1.62 4.00
CA LEU A 122 -11.98 -0.49 3.08
C LEU A 122 -11.05 -0.62 1.86
N ASN A 123 -9.77 -0.95 2.10
CA ASN A 123 -8.78 -1.03 1.05
C ASN A 123 -9.01 -2.22 0.09
N ILE A 124 -9.49 -3.35 0.62
CA ILE A 124 -9.92 -4.51 -0.19
C ILE A 124 -11.11 -4.13 -1.07
N GLN A 125 -12.14 -3.54 -0.48
CA GLN A 125 -13.35 -3.15 -1.21
C GLN A 125 -13.06 -2.07 -2.26
N LEU A 126 -12.11 -1.14 -2.01
CA LEU A 126 -11.66 -0.17 -3.01
C LEU A 126 -10.97 -0.86 -4.19
N GLN A 127 -10.15 -1.87 -3.95
CA GLN A 127 -9.48 -2.63 -5.02
C GLN A 127 -10.51 -3.34 -5.92
N GLU A 128 -11.48 -4.02 -5.31
CA GLU A 128 -12.56 -4.70 -6.03
C GLU A 128 -13.42 -3.71 -6.81
N HIS A 129 -13.79 -2.60 -6.18
CA HIS A 129 -14.58 -1.54 -6.80
C HIS A 129 -13.86 -0.94 -8.00
N LEU A 130 -12.59 -0.57 -7.86
CA LEU A 130 -11.83 0.05 -8.96
C LEU A 130 -11.62 -0.92 -10.12
N ALA A 131 -11.32 -2.19 -9.84
CA ALA A 131 -11.19 -3.21 -10.87
C ALA A 131 -12.52 -3.40 -11.64
N SER A 132 -13.64 -3.44 -10.94
CA SER A 132 -14.98 -3.51 -11.55
C SER A 132 -15.29 -2.27 -12.39
N PHE A 133 -15.04 -1.08 -11.86
CA PHE A 133 -15.23 0.19 -12.54
C PHE A 133 -14.47 0.26 -13.87
N ILE A 134 -13.21 -0.18 -13.88
CA ILE A 134 -12.37 -0.22 -15.08
C ILE A 134 -12.89 -1.28 -16.06
N SER A 135 -13.32 -2.44 -15.56
CA SER A 135 -13.83 -3.54 -16.38
C SER A 135 -15.15 -3.17 -17.08
N GLU A 136 -16.02 -2.41 -16.42
CA GLU A 136 -17.25 -1.86 -17.02
C GLU A 136 -16.97 -0.89 -18.18
N GLN A 137 -15.78 -0.29 -18.22
CA GLN A 137 -15.32 0.55 -19.33
C GLN A 137 -14.65 -0.27 -20.46
N GLY A 138 -14.64 -1.60 -20.36
CA GLY A 138 -14.14 -2.51 -21.40
C GLY A 138 -12.64 -2.80 -21.32
N PHE A 139 -11.97 -2.49 -20.23
CA PHE A 139 -10.56 -2.80 -20.00
C PHE A 139 -10.42 -3.95 -19.01
N LEU A 140 -9.34 -4.71 -19.12
CA LEU A 140 -8.98 -5.73 -18.15
C LEU A 140 -8.34 -5.06 -16.92
N ALA A 141 -8.73 -5.51 -15.73
CA ALA A 141 -8.19 -4.97 -14.48
C ALA A 141 -8.19 -6.05 -13.39
N ILE A 142 -7.15 -6.09 -12.60
CA ILE A 142 -6.96 -7.05 -11.50
C ILE A 142 -6.20 -6.42 -10.33
N PRO A 143 -6.67 -6.52 -9.09
CA PRO A 143 -5.89 -6.25 -7.90
C PRO A 143 -5.00 -7.46 -7.59
N PRO A 144 -3.66 -7.34 -7.67
CA PRO A 144 -2.76 -8.49 -7.57
C PRO A 144 -2.85 -9.23 -6.24
N ILE A 145 -3.03 -8.51 -5.13
CA ILE A 145 -3.12 -9.15 -3.80
C ILE A 145 -4.44 -9.92 -3.58
N LEU A 146 -5.45 -9.70 -4.40
CA LEU A 146 -6.71 -10.44 -4.37
C LEU A 146 -6.77 -11.56 -5.41
N SER A 147 -5.69 -11.74 -6.19
CA SER A 147 -5.60 -12.80 -7.18
C SER A 147 -5.38 -14.17 -6.53
N PRO A 148 -5.83 -15.28 -7.18
CA PRO A 148 -5.65 -16.63 -6.62
C PRO A 148 -4.19 -17.11 -6.58
N PHE A 149 -3.28 -16.40 -7.24
CA PHE A 149 -1.84 -16.68 -7.26
C PHE A 149 -1.04 -15.74 -6.36
N PHE A 150 -1.70 -14.88 -5.58
CA PHE A 150 -1.01 -14.09 -4.57
C PHE A 150 -0.48 -15.01 -3.47
N GLU A 151 0.81 -14.84 -3.15
CA GLU A 151 1.49 -15.65 -2.15
C GLU A 151 2.33 -14.80 -1.20
N VAL A 152 2.32 -15.21 0.07
CA VAL A 152 3.25 -14.69 1.09
C VAL A 152 4.21 -15.80 1.46
N LEU A 153 5.49 -15.54 1.27
CA LEU A 153 6.59 -16.48 1.50
C LEU A 153 7.38 -16.09 2.73
N GLN A 154 7.83 -17.10 3.49
CA GLN A 154 8.77 -16.91 4.59
C GLN A 154 10.19 -17.22 4.08
N LEU A 155 11.06 -16.23 4.10
CA LEU A 155 12.43 -16.32 3.60
C LEU A 155 13.45 -16.22 4.73
N ASP A 156 14.48 -17.06 4.72
CA ASP A 156 15.46 -17.17 5.80
C ASP A 156 16.20 -15.86 6.14
N LYS A 157 16.46 -15.01 5.12
CA LYS A 157 17.26 -13.79 5.30
C LYS A 157 16.44 -12.51 5.49
N VAL A 158 15.24 -12.46 4.93
CA VAL A 158 14.43 -11.24 4.85
C VAL A 158 13.07 -11.35 5.56
N GLY A 159 12.77 -12.53 6.14
CA GLY A 159 11.51 -12.81 6.80
C GLY A 159 10.34 -12.88 5.81
N SER A 160 9.14 -12.51 6.25
CA SER A 160 7.95 -12.53 5.43
C SER A 160 8.05 -11.59 4.23
N SER A 161 7.81 -12.10 3.04
CA SER A 161 7.79 -11.39 1.76
C SER A 161 6.65 -11.91 0.89
N SER A 162 6.12 -11.07 0.01
CA SER A 162 5.06 -11.46 -0.91
C SER A 162 5.53 -11.38 -2.36
N ASN A 163 4.86 -12.13 -3.23
CA ASN A 163 5.11 -12.06 -4.67
C ASN A 163 4.54 -10.77 -5.33
N TRP A 164 3.91 -9.89 -4.53
CA TRP A 164 3.51 -8.55 -4.92
C TRP A 164 3.66 -7.58 -3.75
N SER A 165 4.52 -6.58 -3.89
CA SER A 165 4.81 -5.62 -2.83
C SER A 165 4.21 -4.26 -3.13
N GLU A 166 3.08 -3.94 -2.50
CA GLU A 166 2.37 -2.68 -2.69
C GLU A 166 3.24 -1.43 -2.44
N ARG A 167 4.19 -1.49 -1.51
CA ARG A 167 5.10 -0.36 -1.26
C ARG A 167 6.09 -0.12 -2.40
N HIS A 168 6.59 -1.19 -3.04
CA HIS A 168 7.46 -1.05 -4.21
C HIS A 168 6.67 -0.57 -5.43
N VAL A 169 5.43 -1.02 -5.56
CA VAL A 169 4.50 -0.53 -6.59
C VAL A 169 4.20 0.96 -6.39
N ALA A 170 3.92 1.39 -5.17
CA ALA A 170 3.70 2.80 -4.84
C ALA A 170 4.95 3.66 -5.12
N TYR A 171 6.16 3.12 -4.84
CA TYR A 171 7.41 3.76 -5.25
C TYR A 171 7.50 3.89 -6.77
N ALA A 172 7.23 2.85 -7.53
CA ALA A 172 7.22 2.91 -9.01
C ALA A 172 6.20 3.92 -9.53
N ALA A 173 5.06 4.08 -8.87
CA ALA A 173 4.01 5.02 -9.20
C ALA A 173 4.25 6.47 -8.70
N GLY A 174 5.44 6.80 -8.18
CA GLY A 174 5.80 8.16 -7.81
C GLY A 174 5.24 8.65 -6.47
N LEU A 175 4.78 7.76 -5.57
CA LEU A 175 4.07 8.13 -4.35
C LEU A 175 4.96 8.31 -3.11
N GLY A 176 6.24 7.99 -3.20
CA GLY A 176 7.18 8.20 -2.08
C GLY A 176 8.42 7.30 -2.14
N THR A 177 9.28 7.43 -1.14
CA THR A 177 10.55 6.70 -1.01
C THR A 177 10.63 5.92 0.30
N PHE A 178 11.60 5.00 0.42
CA PHE A 178 11.70 4.12 1.58
C PHE A 178 12.46 4.76 2.74
N GLY A 179 11.91 4.64 3.94
CA GLY A 179 12.61 5.01 5.17
C GLY A 179 13.42 3.86 5.78
N LEU A 180 14.26 4.19 6.76
CA LEU A 180 15.04 3.23 7.55
C LEU A 180 14.17 2.12 8.18
N SER A 181 12.94 2.44 8.54
CA SER A 181 11.97 1.48 9.08
C SER A 181 11.39 0.50 8.05
N GLY A 182 11.77 0.61 6.77
CA GLY A 182 11.18 -0.14 5.67
C GLY A 182 9.77 0.31 5.28
N GLY A 183 9.26 1.38 5.89
CA GLY A 183 8.00 2.02 5.48
C GLY A 183 8.22 3.01 4.34
N LEU A 184 7.18 3.24 3.54
CA LEU A 184 7.19 4.23 2.48
C LEU A 184 6.88 5.63 3.06
N ILE A 185 7.75 6.59 2.81
CA ILE A 185 7.58 7.99 3.19
C ILE A 185 6.90 8.70 2.01
N THR A 186 5.73 9.24 2.24
CA THR A 186 4.95 9.97 1.25
C THR A 186 4.82 11.44 1.63
N THR A 187 4.27 12.28 0.77
CA THR A 187 3.95 13.68 1.09
C THR A 187 2.98 13.84 2.27
N GLN A 188 2.23 12.79 2.61
CA GLN A 188 1.32 12.73 3.75
C GLN A 188 1.90 11.95 4.96
N GLY A 189 3.18 11.58 4.89
CA GLY A 189 3.88 10.84 5.92
C GLY A 189 3.89 9.33 5.69
N ILE A 190 4.19 8.56 6.75
CA ILE A 190 4.45 7.11 6.67
C ILE A 190 3.27 6.26 7.18
N ALA A 191 2.31 6.87 7.89
CA ALA A 191 1.16 6.18 8.44
C ALA A 191 0.06 6.09 7.38
N MET A 192 -0.10 4.94 6.75
CA MET A 192 -0.97 4.79 5.57
C MET A 192 -1.37 3.33 5.32
N ARG A 193 -2.34 3.15 4.42
CA ARG A 193 -2.58 1.93 3.66
C ARG A 193 -2.17 2.17 2.21
N CYS A 194 -1.69 1.15 1.54
CA CYS A 194 -1.42 1.20 0.11
C CYS A 194 -2.02 -0.03 -0.57
N ALA A 195 -2.38 0.13 -1.83
CA ALA A 195 -2.80 -0.95 -2.71
C ALA A 195 -2.65 -0.54 -4.16
N SER A 196 -2.92 -1.48 -5.06
CA SER A 196 -2.83 -1.25 -6.49
C SER A 196 -3.80 -2.11 -7.30
N VAL A 197 -4.05 -1.67 -8.52
CA VAL A 197 -4.73 -2.41 -9.58
C VAL A 197 -3.85 -2.36 -10.82
N VAL A 198 -3.66 -3.52 -11.46
CA VAL A 198 -2.99 -3.62 -12.76
C VAL A 198 -4.05 -3.69 -13.84
N THR A 199 -3.88 -2.95 -14.94
CA THR A 199 -4.91 -2.82 -15.99
C THR A 199 -4.33 -2.75 -17.39
N SER A 200 -5.11 -3.22 -18.37
CA SER A 200 -4.81 -3.03 -19.80
C SER A 200 -5.10 -1.59 -20.29
N LEU A 201 -5.69 -0.75 -19.46
CA LEU A 201 -5.90 0.67 -19.76
C LEU A 201 -4.56 1.41 -19.79
N LYS A 202 -4.31 2.14 -20.86
CA LYS A 202 -3.14 3.01 -20.97
C LYS A 202 -3.36 4.30 -20.19
N LEU A 203 -2.49 4.57 -19.23
CA LEU A 203 -2.46 5.78 -18.42
C LEU A 203 -1.08 6.43 -18.53
N ASN A 204 -1.04 7.76 -18.37
CA ASN A 204 0.22 8.49 -18.32
C ASN A 204 0.89 8.26 -16.96
N PRO A 205 2.14 7.76 -16.92
CA PRO A 205 2.84 7.53 -15.64
C PRO A 205 3.04 8.83 -14.86
N THR A 206 2.84 8.77 -13.57
CA THR A 206 3.19 9.86 -12.65
C THR A 206 4.70 10.08 -12.68
N GLN A 207 5.12 11.33 -12.86
CA GLN A 207 6.53 11.68 -12.83
C GLN A 207 7.08 11.49 -11.41
N ARG A 208 8.10 10.64 -11.26
CA ARG A 208 8.85 10.48 -10.02
C ARG A 208 9.72 11.72 -9.79
N SER A 209 9.58 12.34 -8.62
CA SER A 209 10.35 13.53 -8.23
C SER A 209 11.69 13.18 -7.55
N TYR A 210 12.01 11.90 -7.41
CA TYR A 210 13.20 11.38 -6.72
C TYR A 210 14.04 10.49 -7.64
N SER A 211 15.32 10.44 -7.36
CA SER A 211 16.31 9.63 -8.07
C SER A 211 16.89 8.51 -7.20
N ASP A 212 16.74 8.62 -5.89
CA ASP A 212 17.17 7.62 -4.92
C ASP A 212 15.95 7.07 -4.13
N PHE A 213 15.91 5.76 -3.93
CA PHE A 213 14.80 5.10 -3.24
C PHE A 213 14.69 5.43 -1.75
N ARG A 214 15.66 6.15 -1.18
CA ARG A 214 15.74 6.59 0.23
C ARG A 214 15.74 8.11 0.38
N GLU A 215 15.49 8.84 -0.68
CA GLU A 215 15.68 10.30 -0.77
C GLU A 215 14.95 11.07 0.33
N ASP A 216 13.72 10.68 0.67
CA ASP A 216 12.94 11.37 1.71
C ASP A 216 13.32 10.97 3.15
N CYS A 217 14.20 9.97 3.33
CA CYS A 217 14.62 9.54 4.65
C CYS A 217 15.79 10.38 5.17
N LEU A 218 15.53 11.25 6.13
CA LEU A 218 16.55 12.12 6.72
C LEU A 218 17.73 11.38 7.37
N PHE A 219 17.57 10.11 7.75
CA PHE A 219 18.67 9.29 8.23
C PHE A 219 19.67 9.00 7.12
N TYR A 220 19.19 8.63 5.92
CA TYR A 220 20.07 8.33 4.79
C TYR A 220 20.53 9.58 4.05
N ASN A 221 19.67 10.57 3.92
CA ASN A 221 19.94 11.77 3.16
C ASN A 221 20.89 12.75 3.90
N SER A 222 20.73 12.89 5.22
CA SER A 222 21.43 13.96 5.97
C SER A 222 21.95 13.54 7.34
N ASP A 223 21.80 12.27 7.72
CA ASP A 223 22.20 11.74 9.04
C ASP A 223 21.63 12.55 10.24
N THR A 224 20.44 13.12 10.05
CA THR A 224 19.84 14.03 11.05
C THR A 224 18.66 13.41 11.78
N CYS A 225 18.29 12.15 11.49
CA CYS A 225 17.13 11.50 12.08
C CYS A 225 17.49 10.06 12.51
N GLY A 226 16.81 9.56 13.51
CA GLY A 226 16.88 8.19 14.03
C GLY A 226 15.62 7.82 14.80
N ARG A 227 14.59 8.65 14.68
CA ARG A 227 13.37 8.57 15.50
C ARG A 227 12.64 7.24 15.43
N CYS A 228 12.69 6.55 14.29
CA CYS A 228 12.11 5.21 14.17
C CYS A 228 12.85 4.17 15.01
N MET A 229 14.17 4.29 15.16
CA MET A 229 14.97 3.43 16.06
C MET A 229 14.62 3.71 17.52
N GLU A 230 14.64 4.98 17.94
CA GLU A 230 14.33 5.39 19.32
C GLU A 230 12.92 4.96 19.75
N ARG A 231 11.97 4.98 18.81
CA ARG A 231 10.57 4.66 19.08
C ARG A 231 10.22 3.17 18.94
N CYS A 232 11.08 2.36 18.37
CA CYS A 232 10.83 0.94 18.20
C CYS A 232 10.92 0.18 19.53
N PRO A 233 9.81 -0.33 20.10
CA PRO A 233 9.84 -0.94 21.42
C PRO A 233 10.53 -2.31 21.45
N SER A 234 10.66 -2.97 20.29
CA SER A 234 11.33 -4.26 20.14
C SER A 234 12.80 -4.16 19.76
N GLY A 235 13.30 -2.93 19.45
CA GLY A 235 14.62 -2.76 18.86
C GLY A 235 14.76 -3.35 17.45
N ALA A 236 13.64 -3.67 16.78
CA ALA A 236 13.63 -4.23 15.44
C ALA A 236 14.13 -3.26 14.35
N ILE A 237 14.20 -1.96 14.65
CA ILE A 237 14.75 -0.95 13.75
C ILE A 237 16.10 -0.51 14.28
N SER A 238 17.15 -0.70 13.47
CA SER A 238 18.53 -0.31 13.75
C SER A 238 19.11 0.49 12.59
N GLN A 239 20.36 0.88 12.69
CA GLN A 239 21.10 1.51 11.57
C GLN A 239 21.20 0.59 10.34
N GLU A 240 21.09 -0.72 10.55
CA GLU A 240 21.14 -1.74 9.50
C GLU A 240 19.79 -1.91 8.78
N GLY A 241 18.71 -1.29 9.30
CA GLY A 241 17.37 -1.38 8.75
C GLY A 241 16.37 -2.03 9.70
N HIS A 242 15.36 -2.71 9.13
CA HIS A 242 14.24 -3.30 9.84
C HIS A 242 14.32 -4.82 9.89
N ASN A 243 14.48 -5.37 11.08
CA ASN A 243 14.40 -6.80 11.34
C ASN A 243 12.92 -7.21 11.52
N LYS A 244 12.37 -7.88 10.50
CA LYS A 244 10.95 -8.28 10.47
C LYS A 244 10.62 -9.34 11.53
N ASP A 245 11.54 -10.24 11.86
CA ASP A 245 11.29 -11.32 12.82
C ASP A 245 11.16 -10.78 14.24
N LEU A 246 12.06 -9.88 14.66
CA LEU A 246 11.94 -9.18 15.95
C LEU A 246 10.64 -8.36 16.02
N CYS A 247 10.27 -7.71 14.91
CA CYS A 247 9.02 -6.97 14.84
C CYS A 247 7.81 -7.90 15.00
N MET A 248 7.76 -9.02 14.27
CA MET A 248 6.67 -10.00 14.34
C MET A 248 6.48 -10.59 15.73
N VAL A 249 7.58 -11.01 16.38
CA VAL A 249 7.53 -11.53 17.75
C VAL A 249 6.92 -10.52 18.71
N HIS A 250 7.36 -9.27 18.63
CA HIS A 250 6.82 -8.19 19.47
C HIS A 250 5.34 -7.92 19.18
N CYS A 251 4.96 -7.84 17.90
CA CYS A 251 3.56 -7.64 17.52
C CYS A 251 2.66 -8.75 18.05
N ALA A 252 3.08 -10.02 17.98
CA ALA A 252 2.34 -11.14 18.52
C ALA A 252 2.15 -11.04 20.03
N GLN A 253 3.19 -10.63 20.78
CA GLN A 253 3.11 -10.40 22.21
C GLN A 253 2.12 -9.27 22.56
N VAL A 254 2.22 -8.13 21.88
CA VAL A 254 1.33 -6.99 22.09
C VAL A 254 -0.13 -7.35 21.77
N MET A 255 -0.39 -8.15 20.74
CA MET A 255 -1.74 -8.62 20.42
C MET A 255 -2.35 -9.49 21.53
N GLN A 256 -1.55 -10.25 22.25
CA GLN A 256 -2.01 -11.04 23.40
C GLN A 256 -2.22 -10.21 24.67
N GLU A 257 -1.44 -9.16 24.86
CA GLU A 257 -1.47 -8.34 26.07
C GLU A 257 -2.48 -7.19 26.00
N CYS A 258 -2.70 -6.65 24.80
CA CYS A 258 -3.58 -5.52 24.58
C CYS A 258 -4.94 -6.06 24.15
N ASP A 259 -5.95 -5.80 24.98
CA ASP A 259 -7.33 -6.24 24.70
C ASP A 259 -7.92 -5.43 23.51
N TYR A 260 -7.50 -5.79 22.30
CA TYR A 260 -8.13 -5.32 21.07
C TYR A 260 -9.38 -6.11 20.70
N ASN A 261 -9.73 -7.11 21.53
CA ASN A 261 -10.74 -8.11 21.26
C ASN A 261 -12.15 -7.68 21.70
N ALA A 262 -12.77 -6.85 20.90
CA ALA A 262 -14.19 -6.98 20.72
C ALA A 262 -14.44 -7.10 19.20
N GLY A 263 -14.16 -8.26 18.61
CA GLY A 263 -14.69 -8.62 17.32
C GLY A 263 -13.73 -8.78 16.14
N VAL A 264 -12.48 -9.14 16.35
CA VAL A 264 -11.59 -9.49 15.22
C VAL A 264 -11.57 -11.01 15.03
N PRO A 265 -11.94 -11.54 13.84
CA PRO A 265 -11.62 -12.92 13.50
C PRO A 265 -10.09 -13.08 13.47
N SER A 266 -9.59 -14.10 14.15
CA SER A 266 -8.20 -14.57 14.01
C SER A 266 -7.96 -14.93 12.54
N VAL A 267 -7.02 -14.22 11.89
CA VAL A 267 -6.48 -14.59 10.59
C VAL A 267 -5.38 -15.62 10.80
#